data_28a1f5dcae4b406d94f06fc4c8ff8b9c
#
_entry.id   28a1f5dcae4b406d94f06fc4c8ff8b9c
#
_cell.length_a   1.000
_cell.length_b   1.000
_cell.length_c   1.000
_cell.angle_alpha   90.00
_cell.angle_beta   90.00
_cell.angle_gamma   90.00
#
_symmetry.space_group_name_H-M   'P 1'
#
loop_
_entity.id
_entity.type
_entity.pdbx_description
1 polymer ?
#
loop_
_entity_poly.entity_id
_entity_poly.type
_entity_poly.pdbx_seq_one_letter_code
_entity_poly.pdbx_strand_id
1 'polypeptide(L)'
;MAIYAGIDYSMTCPSICIWDSNKELKFENCQFFFLKKEAKFNKDFKNVHGFLLESYSNDMERFDNASEWAITILNKYNVKKVAIEGYSMGSTKGLIFNIAENTAFLKYKMFKNNIEVITPAPTTIKKFWTGKGNSKKDAMHDALVNKENYNVADLIGIDSLKSPTSDI
;
A
#
# COMPACT_ATOMS: atom_id res chain seq x y z
N MET A 1 16.99 16.09 0.43
CA MET A 1 15.62 15.91 0.94
C MET A 1 14.96 14.86 0.07
N ALA A 2 14.47 13.78 0.65
CA ALA A 2 13.92 12.67 -0.12
C ALA A 2 12.52 12.32 0.37
N ILE A 3 11.61 12.08 -0.58
CA ILE A 3 10.27 11.54 -0.31
C ILE A 3 10.28 10.08 -0.70
N TYR A 4 9.88 9.25 0.24
CA TYR A 4 9.81 7.80 0.10
C TYR A 4 8.37 7.33 0.05
N ALA A 5 8.14 6.19 -0.59
CA ALA A 5 6.86 5.52 -0.51
C ALA A 5 7.00 4.04 -0.12
N GLY A 6 6.04 3.56 0.66
CA GLY A 6 5.79 2.14 0.90
C GLY A 6 4.50 1.73 0.21
N ILE A 7 4.47 0.57 -0.45
CA ILE A 7 3.31 0.09 -1.18
C ILE A 7 3.00 -1.35 -0.82
N ASP A 8 1.78 -1.60 -0.35
CA ASP A 8 1.12 -2.90 -0.43
C ASP A 8 0.29 -2.92 -1.72
N TYR A 9 0.75 -3.66 -2.73
CA TYR A 9 0.11 -3.65 -4.04
C TYR A 9 -0.80 -4.86 -4.23
N SER A 10 -1.80 -4.95 -3.36
CA SER A 10 -2.80 -6.02 -3.40
C SER A 10 -3.77 -5.87 -4.59
N MET A 11 -4.37 -7.00 -5.00
CA MET A 11 -5.35 -7.01 -6.11
C MET A 11 -6.66 -6.30 -5.79
N THR A 12 -7.06 -6.21 -4.53
CA THR A 12 -8.41 -5.74 -4.12
C THR A 12 -8.41 -4.38 -3.46
N CYS A 13 -7.29 -3.99 -2.89
CA CYS A 13 -7.13 -2.73 -2.18
C CYS A 13 -5.64 -2.35 -2.13
N PRO A 14 -5.03 -1.96 -3.27
CA PRO A 14 -3.66 -1.47 -3.23
C PRO A 14 -3.60 -0.20 -2.38
N SER A 15 -2.55 -0.09 -1.56
CA SER A 15 -2.33 1.05 -0.69
C SER A 15 -0.92 1.61 -0.82
N ILE A 16 -0.78 2.91 -0.59
CA ILE A 16 0.47 3.67 -0.69
C ILE A 16 0.60 4.53 0.55
N CYS A 17 1.75 4.44 1.23
CA CYS A 17 2.16 5.37 2.25
C CYS A 17 3.26 6.28 1.69
N ILE A 18 3.10 7.60 1.82
CA ILE A 18 4.10 8.60 1.44
C ILE A 18 4.67 9.22 2.70
N TRP A 19 5.99 9.26 2.81
CA TRP A 19 6.69 9.88 3.91
C TRP A 19 7.80 10.84 3.43
N ASP A 20 7.80 12.03 4.02
CA ASP A 20 8.87 13.04 3.86
C ASP A 20 9.96 12.83 4.92
N SER A 21 11.18 12.50 4.50
CA SER A 21 12.31 12.24 5.41
C SER A 21 12.76 13.43 6.25
N ASN A 22 12.22 14.61 6.02
CA ASN A 22 12.46 15.78 6.89
C ASN A 22 11.57 15.76 8.15
N LYS A 23 10.59 14.88 8.19
CA LYS A 23 9.68 14.70 9.32
C LYS A 23 9.97 13.39 10.03
N GLU A 24 9.70 13.35 11.31
CA GLU A 24 9.74 12.11 12.06
C GLU A 24 8.79 11.08 11.41
N LEU A 25 9.23 9.82 11.32
CA LEU A 25 8.37 8.74 10.80
C LEU A 25 7.31 8.40 11.85
N LYS A 26 6.15 9.06 11.71
CA LYS A 26 4.94 8.87 12.50
C LYS A 26 3.73 8.82 11.59
N PHE A 27 2.67 8.15 12.01
CA PHE A 27 1.42 8.05 11.24
C PHE A 27 0.91 9.43 10.80
N GLU A 28 0.89 10.41 11.70
CA GLU A 28 0.40 11.77 11.45
C GLU A 28 1.23 12.56 10.42
N ASN A 29 2.49 12.19 10.21
CA ASN A 29 3.42 12.82 9.26
C ASN A 29 3.43 12.13 7.90
N CYS A 30 2.73 11.03 7.74
CA CYS A 30 2.56 10.28 6.50
C CYS A 30 1.25 10.64 5.81
N GLN A 31 1.19 10.40 4.50
CA GLN A 31 -0.05 10.44 3.72
C GLN A 31 -0.32 9.04 3.21
N PHE A 32 -1.53 8.54 3.42
CA PHE A 32 -1.94 7.21 3.01
C PHE A 32 -2.99 7.30 1.92
N PHE A 33 -2.88 6.44 0.93
CA PHE A 33 -3.78 6.34 -0.20
C PHE A 33 -4.18 4.90 -0.40
N PHE A 34 -5.44 4.65 -0.70
CA PHE A 34 -5.92 3.33 -1.06
C PHE A 34 -6.95 3.38 -2.18
N LEU A 35 -7.01 2.31 -2.96
CA LEU A 35 -7.91 2.17 -4.11
C LEU A 35 -8.91 1.05 -3.85
N LYS A 36 -10.20 1.32 -3.97
CA LYS A 36 -11.26 0.38 -3.63
C LYS A 36 -12.44 0.48 -4.60
N LYS A 37 -13.18 -0.63 -4.80
CA LYS A 37 -14.39 -0.64 -5.65
C LYS A 37 -15.61 0.00 -5.01
N GLU A 38 -15.69 0.06 -3.70
CA GLU A 38 -16.85 0.56 -2.98
C GLU A 38 -16.82 2.09 -2.88
N ALA A 39 -17.77 2.75 -3.52
CA ALA A 39 -17.87 4.21 -3.62
C ALA A 39 -17.92 4.93 -2.25
N LYS A 40 -18.40 4.26 -1.20
CA LYS A 40 -18.41 4.82 0.17
C LYS A 40 -17.03 5.18 0.72
N PHE A 41 -15.96 4.60 0.16
CA PHE A 41 -14.57 4.86 0.53
C PHE A 41 -13.90 5.94 -0.33
N ASN A 42 -14.55 6.43 -1.39
CA ASN A 42 -14.00 7.49 -2.24
C ASN A 42 -14.12 8.87 -1.55
N LYS A 43 -13.33 9.06 -0.51
CA LYS A 43 -13.29 10.29 0.31
C LYS A 43 -12.03 10.34 1.17
N ASP A 44 -11.81 11.52 1.76
CA ASP A 44 -10.69 11.74 2.68
C ASP A 44 -11.08 11.42 4.14
N PHE A 45 -10.14 10.80 4.84
CA PHE A 45 -10.17 10.53 6.28
C PHE A 45 -8.90 11.13 6.91
N LYS A 46 -8.84 12.46 7.06
CA LYS A 46 -7.63 13.21 7.47
C LYS A 46 -6.45 12.99 6.49
N ASN A 47 -5.40 12.29 6.94
CA ASN A 47 -4.22 11.93 6.15
C ASN A 47 -4.34 10.57 5.42
N VAL A 48 -5.53 9.99 5.39
CA VAL A 48 -5.85 8.76 4.66
C VAL A 48 -6.87 9.09 3.57
N HIS A 49 -6.56 8.80 2.31
CA HIS A 49 -7.30 9.20 1.12
C HIS A 49 -7.77 7.97 0.36
N GLY A 50 -9.08 7.77 0.31
CA GLY A 50 -9.68 6.70 -0.46
C GLY A 50 -10.02 7.12 -1.89
N PHE A 51 -9.78 6.22 -2.85
CA PHE A 51 -10.09 6.40 -4.25
C PHE A 51 -10.97 5.28 -4.77
N LEU A 52 -11.83 5.60 -5.73
CA LEU A 52 -12.66 4.62 -6.39
C LEU A 52 -11.85 3.95 -7.52
N LEU A 53 -11.77 2.63 -7.49
CA LEU A 53 -11.28 1.86 -8.64
C LEU A 53 -12.32 1.93 -9.74
N GLU A 54 -11.94 2.47 -10.89
CA GLU A 54 -12.79 2.53 -12.07
C GLU A 54 -13.20 1.14 -12.55
N SER A 55 -14.35 1.07 -13.22
CA SER A 55 -14.81 -0.17 -13.86
C SER A 55 -13.83 -0.60 -14.95
N TYR A 56 -13.67 -1.88 -15.11
CA TYR A 56 -12.78 -2.49 -16.10
C TYR A 56 -13.43 -3.70 -16.75
N SER A 57 -13.10 -3.95 -18.00
CA SER A 57 -13.63 -5.06 -18.82
C SER A 57 -12.78 -6.33 -18.74
N ASN A 58 -11.50 -6.19 -18.37
CA ASN A 58 -10.53 -7.30 -18.29
C ASN A 58 -9.39 -6.96 -17.33
N ASP A 59 -8.55 -7.96 -17.03
CA ASP A 59 -7.45 -7.80 -16.07
C ASP A 59 -6.37 -6.80 -16.53
N MET A 60 -6.10 -6.70 -17.84
CA MET A 60 -5.13 -5.75 -18.36
C MET A 60 -5.56 -4.30 -18.11
N GLU A 61 -6.82 -3.98 -18.38
CA GLU A 61 -7.39 -2.66 -18.08
C GLU A 61 -7.37 -2.36 -16.58
N ARG A 62 -7.68 -3.35 -15.75
CA ARG A 62 -7.56 -3.23 -14.29
C ARG A 62 -6.14 -2.93 -13.84
N PHE A 63 -5.13 -3.65 -14.36
CA PHE A 63 -3.73 -3.46 -14.02
C PHE A 63 -3.26 -2.07 -14.46
N ASP A 64 -3.70 -1.63 -15.62
CA ASP A 64 -3.42 -0.30 -16.14
C ASP A 64 -4.03 0.78 -15.25
N ASN A 65 -5.32 0.72 -14.95
CA ASN A 65 -6.03 1.67 -14.10
C ASN A 65 -5.38 1.78 -12.69
N ALA A 66 -5.11 0.64 -12.06
CA ALA A 66 -4.49 0.62 -10.74
C ALA A 66 -3.05 1.17 -10.75
N SER A 67 -2.27 0.86 -11.79
CA SER A 67 -0.90 1.36 -11.90
C SER A 67 -0.85 2.84 -12.28
N GLU A 68 -1.78 3.36 -13.10
CA GLU A 68 -1.90 4.80 -13.39
C GLU A 68 -2.27 5.60 -12.13
N TRP A 69 -3.22 5.10 -11.34
CA TRP A 69 -3.54 5.70 -10.04
C TRP A 69 -2.28 5.80 -9.15
N ALA A 70 -1.52 4.71 -9.03
CA ALA A 70 -0.33 4.69 -8.19
C ALA A 70 0.75 5.66 -8.71
N ILE A 71 1.06 5.66 -10.00
CA ILE A 71 2.05 6.55 -10.61
C ILE A 71 1.64 8.02 -10.50
N THR A 72 0.36 8.33 -10.64
CA THR A 72 -0.16 9.69 -10.45
C THR A 72 0.15 10.22 -9.05
N ILE A 73 -0.08 9.39 -8.02
CA ILE A 73 0.26 9.75 -6.64
C ILE A 73 1.77 9.92 -6.45
N LEU A 74 2.58 8.95 -6.91
CA LEU A 74 4.03 9.01 -6.75
C LEU A 74 4.64 10.24 -7.42
N ASN A 75 4.16 10.60 -8.60
CA ASN A 75 4.60 11.79 -9.32
C ASN A 75 4.16 13.08 -8.65
N LYS A 76 2.91 13.15 -8.15
CA LYS A 76 2.39 14.30 -7.39
C LYS A 76 3.29 14.64 -6.20
N TYR A 77 3.82 13.64 -5.52
CA TYR A 77 4.72 13.82 -4.37
C TYR A 77 6.20 13.81 -4.73
N ASN A 78 6.53 13.71 -6.02
CA ASN A 78 7.93 13.65 -6.51
C ASN A 78 8.75 12.53 -5.84
N VAL A 79 8.11 11.38 -5.63
CA VAL A 79 8.76 10.20 -5.03
C VAL A 79 9.85 9.68 -5.96
N LYS A 80 11.03 9.39 -5.40
CA LYS A 80 12.17 8.85 -6.17
C LYS A 80 12.53 7.41 -5.78
N LYS A 81 12.07 6.96 -4.63
CA LYS A 81 12.35 5.62 -4.13
C LYS A 81 11.13 5.00 -3.45
N VAL A 82 10.82 3.78 -3.84
CA VAL A 82 9.64 3.02 -3.40
C VAL A 82 10.06 1.67 -2.85
N ALA A 83 9.46 1.27 -1.73
CA ALA A 83 9.46 -0.11 -1.25
C ALA A 83 8.12 -0.77 -1.58
N ILE A 84 8.10 -1.83 -2.39
CA ILE A 84 6.90 -2.65 -2.64
C ILE A 84 7.08 -3.97 -1.91
N GLU A 85 6.06 -4.41 -1.15
CA GLU A 85 6.11 -5.72 -0.51
C GLU A 85 6.34 -6.84 -1.54
N GLY A 86 7.27 -7.73 -1.24
CA GLY A 86 7.59 -8.87 -2.10
C GLY A 86 6.50 -9.94 -2.06
N TYR A 87 6.56 -10.87 -3.01
CA TYR A 87 5.59 -11.95 -3.11
C TYR A 87 5.68 -12.91 -1.92
N SER A 88 4.53 -13.29 -1.37
CA SER A 88 4.43 -14.40 -0.42
C SER A 88 4.31 -15.72 -1.18
N MET A 89 5.29 -16.62 -1.02
CA MET A 89 5.29 -17.95 -1.66
C MET A 89 4.17 -18.87 -1.17
N GLY A 90 3.46 -18.50 -0.09
CA GLY A 90 2.32 -19.23 0.45
C GLY A 90 0.96 -18.81 -0.13
N SER A 91 0.94 -17.90 -1.09
CA SER A 91 -0.30 -17.46 -1.73
C SER A 91 -0.97 -18.58 -2.52
N THR A 92 -2.30 -18.62 -2.48
CA THR A 92 -3.16 -19.65 -3.07
C THR A 92 -2.86 -19.87 -4.54
N LYS A 93 -2.81 -21.12 -4.96
CA LYS A 93 -2.50 -21.57 -6.33
C LYS A 93 -3.23 -20.72 -7.39
N GLY A 94 -2.50 -20.19 -8.36
CA GLY A 94 -3.03 -19.42 -9.51
C GLY A 94 -3.05 -17.92 -9.32
N LEU A 95 -3.40 -17.37 -8.16
CA LEU A 95 -3.46 -15.92 -7.93
C LEU A 95 -2.08 -15.23 -7.96
N ILE A 96 -1.01 -15.97 -7.70
CA ILE A 96 0.34 -15.40 -7.69
C ILE A 96 0.75 -14.86 -9.06
N PHE A 97 0.28 -15.47 -10.15
CA PHE A 97 0.58 -14.98 -11.51
C PHE A 97 -0.12 -13.66 -11.78
N ASN A 98 -1.39 -13.52 -11.44
CA ASN A 98 -2.13 -12.27 -11.58
C ASN A 98 -1.53 -11.15 -10.70
N ILE A 99 -1.09 -11.48 -9.49
CA ILE A 99 -0.40 -10.53 -8.60
C ILE A 99 0.93 -10.09 -9.24
N ALA A 100 1.69 -11.03 -9.82
CA ALA A 100 2.95 -10.74 -10.46
C ALA A 100 2.76 -9.86 -11.72
N GLU A 101 1.78 -10.16 -12.56
CA GLU A 101 1.43 -9.36 -13.72
C GLU A 101 1.00 -7.95 -13.32
N ASN A 102 0.07 -7.82 -12.38
CA ASN A 102 -0.36 -6.52 -11.84
C ASN A 102 0.83 -5.70 -11.30
N THR A 103 1.70 -6.33 -10.53
CA THR A 103 2.89 -5.67 -9.97
C THR A 103 3.90 -5.29 -11.07
N ALA A 104 4.01 -6.09 -12.12
CA ALA A 104 4.89 -5.80 -13.25
C ALA A 104 4.48 -4.52 -13.99
N PHE A 105 3.18 -4.28 -14.18
CA PHE A 105 2.66 -3.02 -14.75
C PHE A 105 3.13 -1.81 -13.95
N LEU A 106 2.97 -1.85 -12.63
CA LEU A 106 3.41 -0.76 -11.76
C LEU A 106 4.93 -0.57 -11.81
N LYS A 107 5.71 -1.66 -11.69
CA LYS A 107 7.18 -1.59 -11.76
C LYS A 107 7.67 -1.04 -13.10
N TYR A 108 7.04 -1.43 -14.21
CA TYR A 108 7.37 -0.90 -15.54
C TYR A 108 7.11 0.61 -15.62
N LYS A 109 5.96 1.08 -15.12
CA LYS A 109 5.65 2.52 -15.08
C LYS A 109 6.61 3.28 -14.15
N MET A 110 7.00 2.72 -13.01
CA MET A 110 8.03 3.30 -12.15
C MET A 110 9.38 3.42 -12.85
N PHE A 111 9.81 2.37 -13.56
CA PHE A 111 11.02 2.41 -14.37
C PHE A 111 10.97 3.55 -15.41
N LYS A 112 9.85 3.72 -16.12
CA LYS A 112 9.66 4.79 -17.10
C LYS A 112 9.68 6.20 -16.48
N ASN A 113 9.36 6.32 -15.19
CA ASN A 113 9.37 7.57 -14.42
C ASN A 113 10.65 7.76 -13.59
N ASN A 114 11.70 6.93 -13.78
CA ASN A 114 12.96 6.97 -13.05
C ASN A 114 12.77 6.88 -11.52
N ILE A 115 11.84 6.05 -11.07
CA ILE A 115 11.59 5.75 -9.66
C ILE A 115 12.32 4.46 -9.29
N GLU A 116 13.22 4.55 -8.32
CA GLU A 116 13.93 3.37 -7.78
C GLU A 116 12.98 2.49 -6.98
N VAL A 117 13.03 1.16 -7.22
CA VAL A 117 12.17 0.19 -6.53
C VAL A 117 13.02 -0.81 -5.76
N ILE A 118 12.71 -0.99 -4.48
CA ILE A 118 13.17 -2.12 -3.66
C ILE A 118 12.00 -3.03 -3.32
N THR A 119 12.28 -4.32 -3.13
CA THR A 119 11.24 -5.32 -2.89
C THR A 119 11.59 -6.15 -1.63
N PRO A 120 11.33 -5.60 -0.43
CA PRO A 120 11.58 -6.32 0.81
C PRO A 120 10.65 -7.53 0.93
N ALA A 121 11.17 -8.64 1.47
CA ALA A 121 10.36 -9.81 1.76
C ALA A 121 9.29 -9.49 2.84
N PRO A 122 8.09 -10.09 2.78
CA PRO A 122 7.05 -9.92 3.81
C PRO A 122 7.56 -10.22 5.23
N THR A 123 8.41 -11.23 5.37
CA THR A 123 9.04 -11.59 6.66
C THR A 123 9.94 -10.48 7.22
N THR A 124 10.61 -9.72 6.35
CA THR A 124 11.44 -8.57 6.74
C THR A 124 10.57 -7.44 7.28
N ILE A 125 9.47 -7.12 6.60
CA ILE A 125 8.51 -6.08 7.02
C ILE A 125 7.90 -6.46 8.38
N LYS A 126 7.42 -7.70 8.52
CA LYS A 126 6.85 -8.21 9.78
C LYS A 126 7.85 -8.15 10.92
N LYS A 127 9.11 -8.56 10.68
CA LYS A 127 10.17 -8.53 11.69
C LYS A 127 10.48 -7.10 12.13
N PHE A 128 10.46 -6.14 11.22
CA PHE A 128 10.69 -4.72 11.55
C PHE A 128 9.65 -4.18 12.54
N TRP A 129 8.36 -4.49 12.32
CA TRP A 129 7.27 -4.00 13.17
C TRP A 129 7.09 -4.76 14.47
N THR A 130 7.18 -6.10 14.44
CA THR A 130 6.78 -6.97 15.55
C THR A 130 7.95 -7.70 16.22
N GLY A 131 9.16 -7.58 15.66
CA GLY A 131 10.31 -8.38 16.07
C GLY A 131 10.32 -9.83 15.53
N LYS A 132 9.21 -10.29 14.89
CA LYS A 132 9.06 -11.66 14.40
C LYS A 132 8.59 -11.69 12.94
N GLY A 133 9.33 -12.40 12.07
CA GLY A 133 9.00 -12.46 10.62
C GLY A 133 7.77 -13.29 10.25
N ASN A 134 7.24 -14.10 11.17
CA ASN A 134 6.04 -14.93 10.96
C ASN A 134 4.78 -14.38 11.65
N SER A 135 4.79 -13.12 12.06
CA SER A 135 3.65 -12.47 12.70
C SER A 135 2.39 -12.46 11.83
N LYS A 136 1.24 -12.58 12.46
CA LYS A 136 -0.08 -12.47 11.81
C LYS A 136 -0.51 -11.01 11.70
N LYS A 137 -1.61 -10.75 10.97
CA LYS A 137 -2.15 -9.39 10.75
C LYS A 137 -2.55 -8.69 12.06
N ASP A 138 -3.14 -9.40 13.01
CA ASP A 138 -3.48 -8.90 14.35
C ASP A 138 -2.26 -8.36 15.08
N ALA A 139 -1.18 -9.13 15.16
CA ALA A 139 0.06 -8.70 15.80
C ALA A 139 0.73 -7.52 15.08
N MET A 140 0.58 -7.41 13.76
CA MET A 140 1.06 -6.24 12.98
C MET A 140 0.25 -4.99 13.33
N HIS A 141 -1.09 -5.11 13.37
CA HIS A 141 -1.97 -4.02 13.79
C HIS A 141 -1.67 -3.54 15.21
N ASP A 142 -1.57 -4.48 16.18
CA ASP A 142 -1.26 -4.15 17.57
C ASP A 142 0.10 -3.44 17.70
N ALA A 143 1.11 -3.90 16.94
CA ALA A 143 2.42 -3.26 16.93
C ALA A 143 2.34 -1.81 16.40
N LEU A 144 1.54 -1.55 15.36
CA LEU A 144 1.32 -0.21 14.83
C LEU A 144 0.61 0.67 15.86
N VAL A 145 -0.51 0.20 16.44
CA VAL A 145 -1.28 0.94 17.44
C VAL A 145 -0.42 1.28 18.65
N ASN A 146 0.35 0.33 19.18
CA ASN A 146 1.21 0.54 20.34
C ASN A 146 2.35 1.52 20.05
N LYS A 147 2.92 1.50 18.85
CA LYS A 147 4.03 2.39 18.47
C LYS A 147 3.58 3.80 18.16
N GLU A 148 2.50 3.93 17.41
CA GLU A 148 2.00 5.21 16.89
C GLU A 148 0.94 5.87 17.81
N ASN A 149 0.42 5.11 18.79
CA ASN A 149 -0.74 5.52 19.61
C ASN A 149 -1.92 5.97 18.76
N TYR A 150 -2.15 5.29 17.64
CA TYR A 150 -3.17 5.66 16.65
C TYR A 150 -3.85 4.41 16.08
N ASN A 151 -5.18 4.44 16.03
CA ASN A 151 -5.98 3.34 15.50
C ASN A 151 -6.66 3.75 14.18
N VAL A 152 -6.19 3.19 13.07
CA VAL A 152 -6.75 3.45 11.74
C VAL A 152 -8.21 2.97 11.63
N ALA A 153 -8.60 1.94 12.38
CA ALA A 153 -9.98 1.44 12.42
C ALA A 153 -10.96 2.51 12.89
N ASP A 154 -10.60 3.28 13.91
CA ASP A 154 -11.44 4.37 14.44
C ASP A 154 -11.57 5.51 13.42
N LEU A 155 -10.53 5.76 12.64
CA LEU A 155 -10.54 6.80 11.60
C LEU A 155 -11.45 6.45 10.42
N ILE A 156 -11.40 5.21 9.95
CA ILE A 156 -12.13 4.75 8.75
C ILE A 156 -13.52 4.23 9.12
N GLY A 157 -13.73 3.81 10.37
CA GLY A 157 -14.97 3.19 10.84
C GLY A 157 -15.16 1.74 10.38
N ILE A 158 -14.05 1.03 10.12
CA ILE A 158 -14.02 -0.37 9.70
C ILE A 158 -13.08 -1.15 10.60
N ASP A 159 -13.48 -2.37 10.99
CA ASP A 159 -12.70 -3.31 11.79
C ASP A 159 -11.23 -3.39 11.32
N SER A 160 -10.30 -3.41 12.26
CA SER A 160 -8.86 -3.40 12.01
C SER A 160 -8.34 -4.55 11.14
N LEU A 161 -9.02 -5.70 11.14
CA LEU A 161 -8.67 -6.87 10.34
C LEU A 161 -9.38 -6.91 8.97
N LYS A 162 -10.24 -5.91 8.67
CA LYS A 162 -10.96 -5.82 7.40
C LYS A 162 -10.37 -4.75 6.51
N SER A 163 -10.44 -4.99 5.20
CA SER A 163 -10.07 -4.04 4.17
C SER A 163 -11.07 -2.85 4.13
N PRO A 164 -10.64 -1.60 3.99
CA PRO A 164 -9.27 -1.14 3.71
C PRO A 164 -8.35 -1.00 4.93
N THR A 165 -8.87 -1.03 6.16
CA THR A 165 -8.09 -0.77 7.39
C THR A 165 -6.86 -1.67 7.51
N SER A 166 -7.00 -2.95 7.13
CA SER A 166 -5.90 -3.92 7.20
C SER A 166 -4.87 -3.79 6.08
N ASP A 167 -5.10 -2.92 5.12
CA ASP A 167 -4.25 -2.76 3.92
C ASP A 167 -3.55 -1.38 3.90
N ILE A 168 -3.89 -0.48 4.83
CA ILE A 168 -3.29 0.83 5.08
C ILE A 168 -2.21 0.72 6.17
#